data_5217c66ae6d620696bc2468b3daa1a01
#
_entry.id   5217c66ae6d620696bc2468b3daa1a01
#
_cell.length_a   1.000
_cell.length_b   1.000
_cell.length_c   1.000
_cell.angle_alpha   90.00
_cell.angle_beta   90.00
_cell.angle_gamma   90.00
#
_symmetry.space_group_name_H-M   'P 1'
#
loop_
_entity.id
_entity.type
_entity.pdbx_description
1 polymer ?
#
loop_
_entity_poly.entity_id
_entity_poly.type
_entity_poly.pdbx_seq_one_letter_code
_entity_poly.pdbx_strand_id
1 'polypeptide(L)'
;METLDAALPYRDCILAVGLDSSEVGHPPAKFKDVYDRAREAGLLAVAHAGEEGPPAYVWEALDVLKARRIDHGVRCVEDDRLVGRLVEEQIPLTVCPLSNVKLRVFPNLRAHNLKRLLDRGLLVTVNSDDPAYFGGYVADNLEVSAAALGLSREQQLTLARNSFVASFLNEEQRRPYLDEVDRFAAQPSLKTIS
;
A
#
# COMPACT_ATOMS: atom_id res chain seq x y z
N MET A 1 10.24 -16.81 -13.67
CA MET A 1 10.02 -16.77 -15.12
C MET A 1 8.83 -17.64 -15.51
N GLU A 2 8.79 -18.90 -15.14
CA GLU A 2 7.68 -19.86 -15.48
C GLU A 2 6.28 -19.32 -15.14
N THR A 3 6.09 -18.73 -13.97
CA THR A 3 4.80 -18.13 -13.56
C THR A 3 4.36 -17.03 -14.52
N LEU A 4 5.28 -16.15 -14.92
CA LEU A 4 4.99 -15.10 -15.89
C LEU A 4 4.61 -15.70 -17.26
N ASP A 5 5.37 -16.68 -17.73
CA ASP A 5 5.10 -17.36 -19.01
C ASP A 5 3.72 -17.99 -19.04
N ALA A 6 3.30 -18.61 -17.92
CA ALA A 6 1.97 -19.18 -17.77
C ALA A 6 0.85 -18.12 -17.69
N ALA A 7 1.15 -16.92 -17.19
CA ALA A 7 0.20 -15.81 -17.04
C ALA A 7 0.00 -15.00 -18.34
N LEU A 8 1.04 -14.88 -19.17
CA LEU A 8 1.01 -14.04 -20.39
C LEU A 8 -0.14 -14.34 -21.36
N PRO A 9 -0.60 -15.60 -21.57
CA PRO A 9 -1.79 -15.87 -22.39
C PRO A 9 -3.07 -15.20 -21.87
N TYR A 10 -3.10 -14.82 -20.58
CA TYR A 10 -4.24 -14.20 -19.89
C TYR A 10 -4.01 -12.72 -19.60
N ARG A 11 -3.01 -12.08 -20.22
CA ARG A 11 -2.60 -10.70 -19.91
C ARG A 11 -3.74 -9.69 -19.99
N ASP A 12 -4.75 -9.92 -20.81
CA ASP A 12 -5.90 -9.01 -20.94
C ASP A 12 -6.77 -8.98 -19.68
N CYS A 13 -6.60 -9.96 -18.77
CA CYS A 13 -7.25 -10.03 -17.46
C CYS A 13 -6.30 -9.65 -16.31
N ILE A 14 -5.04 -9.34 -16.61
CA ILE A 14 -3.99 -9.06 -15.60
C ILE A 14 -3.51 -7.63 -15.78
N LEU A 15 -3.64 -6.83 -14.72
CA LEU A 15 -3.23 -5.43 -14.73
C LEU A 15 -1.75 -5.25 -14.39
N ALA A 16 -1.27 -6.02 -13.42
CA ALA A 16 0.07 -5.87 -12.85
C ALA A 16 0.66 -7.22 -12.42
N VAL A 17 1.98 -7.24 -12.29
CA VAL A 17 2.70 -8.29 -11.57
C VAL A 17 3.16 -7.76 -10.21
N GLY A 18 3.08 -8.61 -9.19
CA GLY A 18 3.52 -8.32 -7.83
C GLY A 18 4.69 -9.19 -7.41
N LEU A 19 5.56 -8.63 -6.55
CA LEU A 19 6.51 -9.37 -5.75
C LEU A 19 5.91 -9.47 -4.35
N ASP A 20 5.75 -10.66 -3.84
CA ASP A 20 5.22 -10.88 -2.50
C ASP A 20 5.99 -11.98 -1.75
N SER A 21 5.46 -12.42 -0.58
CA SER A 21 6.08 -13.38 0.30
C SER A 21 7.28 -12.81 1.06
N SER A 22 8.22 -13.64 1.52
CA SER A 22 9.32 -13.23 2.40
C SER A 22 10.29 -12.24 1.72
N GLU A 23 10.46 -11.06 2.30
CA GLU A 23 11.41 -10.06 1.82
C GLU A 23 12.86 -10.37 2.22
N VAL A 24 13.07 -10.87 3.44
CA VAL A 24 14.41 -11.03 4.00
C VAL A 24 15.25 -12.01 3.19
N GLY A 25 16.38 -11.54 2.65
CA GLY A 25 17.25 -12.33 1.77
C GLY A 25 16.77 -12.42 0.32
N HIS A 26 15.69 -11.72 -0.05
CA HIS A 26 15.12 -11.68 -1.39
C HIS A 26 14.99 -10.24 -1.90
N PRO A 27 16.12 -9.50 -2.08
CA PRO A 27 16.08 -8.13 -2.54
C PRO A 27 15.36 -8.00 -3.90
N PRO A 28 14.58 -6.95 -4.14
CA PRO A 28 13.86 -6.74 -5.39
C PRO A 28 14.72 -6.85 -6.64
N ALA A 29 15.95 -6.38 -6.61
CA ALA A 29 16.89 -6.46 -7.75
C ALA A 29 17.09 -7.89 -8.30
N LYS A 30 16.92 -8.92 -7.47
CA LYS A 30 16.97 -10.34 -7.86
C LYS A 30 15.93 -10.69 -8.94
N PHE A 31 14.83 -9.95 -9.00
CA PHE A 31 13.68 -10.22 -9.88
C PHE A 31 13.65 -9.31 -11.11
N LYS A 32 14.71 -8.55 -11.36
CA LYS A 32 14.78 -7.58 -12.46
C LYS A 32 14.32 -8.14 -13.79
N ASP A 33 14.86 -9.28 -14.22
CA ASP A 33 14.61 -9.83 -15.57
C ASP A 33 13.14 -10.23 -15.78
N VAL A 34 12.47 -10.76 -14.75
CA VAL A 34 11.05 -11.11 -14.85
C VAL A 34 10.18 -9.86 -14.89
N TYR A 35 10.56 -8.80 -14.16
CA TYR A 35 9.84 -7.53 -14.20
C TYR A 35 10.06 -6.75 -15.50
N ASP A 36 11.27 -6.78 -16.05
CA ASP A 36 11.54 -6.20 -17.37
C ASP A 36 10.62 -6.83 -18.42
N ARG A 37 10.57 -8.15 -18.45
CA ARG A 37 9.70 -8.88 -19.38
C ARG A 37 8.21 -8.65 -19.16
N ALA A 38 7.77 -8.54 -17.91
CA ALA A 38 6.37 -8.21 -17.60
C ALA A 38 6.00 -6.81 -18.13
N ARG A 39 6.90 -5.82 -17.95
CA ARG A 39 6.69 -4.46 -18.46
C ARG A 39 6.73 -4.39 -20.00
N GLU A 40 7.58 -5.16 -20.64
CA GLU A 40 7.60 -5.33 -22.11
C GLU A 40 6.27 -5.90 -22.63
N ALA A 41 5.61 -6.76 -21.83
CA ALA A 41 4.28 -7.27 -22.12
C ALA A 41 3.13 -6.29 -21.79
N GLY A 42 3.45 -5.08 -21.28
CA GLY A 42 2.49 -4.03 -20.95
C GLY A 42 1.89 -4.12 -19.55
N LEU A 43 2.41 -5.02 -18.68
CA LEU A 43 1.94 -5.16 -17.31
C LEU A 43 2.60 -4.11 -16.40
N LEU A 44 1.84 -3.60 -15.43
CA LEU A 44 2.37 -2.73 -14.39
C LEU A 44 3.16 -3.56 -13.36
N ALA A 45 3.99 -2.87 -12.56
CA ALA A 45 4.77 -3.48 -11.49
C ALA A 45 4.32 -2.96 -10.12
N VAL A 46 4.13 -3.87 -9.18
CA VAL A 46 3.97 -3.61 -7.75
C VAL A 46 4.90 -4.52 -6.97
N ALA A 47 5.27 -4.18 -5.74
CA ALA A 47 6.18 -5.01 -4.97
C ALA A 47 6.02 -4.80 -3.47
N HIS A 48 6.05 -5.89 -2.71
CA HIS A 48 6.35 -5.85 -1.28
C HIS A 48 7.80 -5.37 -1.12
N ALA A 49 7.98 -4.30 -0.38
CA ALA A 49 9.30 -3.80 -0.03
C ALA A 49 9.23 -2.90 1.21
N GLY A 50 10.12 -3.12 2.16
CA GLY A 50 10.17 -2.33 3.39
C GLY A 50 9.06 -2.67 4.38
N GLU A 51 8.59 -3.90 4.41
CA GLU A 51 7.86 -4.48 5.54
C GLU A 51 8.85 -5.05 6.56
N GLU A 52 9.54 -6.14 6.21
CA GLU A 52 10.61 -6.73 6.99
C GLU A 52 11.99 -6.30 6.48
N GLY A 53 12.11 -6.09 5.17
CA GLY A 53 13.32 -5.66 4.48
C GLY A 53 13.66 -4.18 4.75
N PRO A 54 14.94 -3.81 4.55
CA PRO A 54 15.41 -2.43 4.80
C PRO A 54 14.89 -1.44 3.73
N PRO A 55 15.00 -0.11 3.96
CA PRO A 55 14.67 0.93 2.96
C PRO A 55 15.33 0.73 1.60
N ALA A 56 16.50 0.09 1.56
CA ALA A 56 17.18 -0.25 0.31
C ALA A 56 16.30 -1.10 -0.63
N TYR A 57 15.45 -1.96 -0.09
CA TYR A 57 14.53 -2.76 -0.90
C TYR A 57 13.44 -1.90 -1.55
N VAL A 58 12.97 -0.86 -0.86
CA VAL A 58 12.04 0.11 -1.49
C VAL A 58 12.74 0.86 -2.63
N TRP A 59 13.99 1.29 -2.43
CA TRP A 59 14.78 1.88 -3.50
C TRP A 59 14.92 0.95 -4.71
N GLU A 60 15.26 -0.32 -4.48
CA GLU A 60 15.39 -1.32 -5.55
C GLU A 60 14.05 -1.59 -6.26
N ALA A 61 12.94 -1.69 -5.51
CA ALA A 61 11.62 -1.85 -6.09
C ALA A 61 11.27 -0.68 -7.03
N LEU A 62 11.58 0.55 -6.64
CA LEU A 62 11.35 1.74 -7.45
C LEU A 62 12.33 1.83 -8.64
N ASP A 63 13.62 1.64 -8.40
CA ASP A 63 14.66 1.92 -9.39
C ASP A 63 14.92 0.75 -10.33
N VAL A 64 14.82 -0.48 -9.86
CA VAL A 64 15.11 -1.68 -10.63
C VAL A 64 13.83 -2.30 -11.20
N LEU A 65 12.84 -2.55 -10.36
CA LEU A 65 11.57 -3.15 -10.81
C LEU A 65 10.64 -2.14 -11.47
N LYS A 66 10.84 -0.83 -11.23
CA LYS A 66 9.96 0.26 -11.69
C LYS A 66 8.55 0.12 -11.11
N ALA A 67 8.48 -0.30 -9.84
CA ALA A 67 7.23 -0.46 -9.14
C ALA A 67 6.46 0.87 -9.09
N ARG A 68 5.17 0.82 -9.41
CA ARG A 68 4.25 1.95 -9.40
C ARG A 68 3.52 2.10 -8.07
N ARG A 69 3.59 1.09 -7.24
CA ARG A 69 3.08 1.03 -5.88
C ARG A 69 3.94 0.08 -5.07
N ILE A 70 4.17 0.43 -3.81
CA ILE A 70 4.89 -0.41 -2.85
C ILE A 70 3.88 -1.00 -1.88
N ASP A 71 3.90 -2.30 -1.74
CA ASP A 71 3.08 -2.96 -0.73
C ASP A 71 3.86 -2.92 0.60
N HIS A 72 3.14 -2.57 1.67
CA HIS A 72 3.62 -2.19 3.00
C HIS A 72 4.45 -0.90 3.03
N GLY A 73 5.75 -0.96 2.76
CA GLY A 73 6.65 0.20 2.74
C GLY A 73 6.87 0.89 4.09
N VAL A 74 6.45 0.26 5.19
CA VAL A 74 6.41 0.88 6.53
C VAL A 74 7.79 1.27 7.07
N ARG A 75 8.86 0.58 6.64
CA ARG A 75 10.23 0.90 7.02
C ARG A 75 10.88 2.03 6.21
N CYS A 76 10.18 2.60 5.24
CA CYS A 76 10.69 3.77 4.49
C CYS A 76 11.06 4.94 5.41
N VAL A 77 10.45 5.04 6.60
CA VAL A 77 10.73 6.07 7.62
C VAL A 77 12.14 6.04 8.20
N GLU A 78 12.91 4.98 7.95
CA GLU A 78 14.30 4.84 8.34
C GLU A 78 15.27 5.57 7.38
N ASP A 79 14.76 6.07 6.24
CA ASP A 79 15.52 6.87 5.26
C ASP A 79 14.70 8.11 4.85
N ASP A 80 15.09 9.28 5.34
CA ASP A 80 14.39 10.54 5.03
C ASP A 80 14.45 10.94 3.56
N ARG A 81 15.49 10.54 2.82
CA ARG A 81 15.59 10.78 1.37
C ARG A 81 14.55 9.93 0.62
N LEU A 82 14.37 8.69 1.05
CA LEU A 82 13.33 7.82 0.49
C LEU A 82 11.95 8.40 0.76
N VAL A 83 11.68 8.84 1.99
CA VAL A 83 10.40 9.48 2.31
C VAL A 83 10.18 10.72 1.46
N GLY A 84 11.20 11.57 1.29
CA GLY A 84 11.12 12.74 0.42
C GLY A 84 10.70 12.38 -1.01
N ARG A 85 11.33 11.36 -1.59
CA ARG A 85 10.99 10.85 -2.93
C ARG A 85 9.56 10.31 -3.02
N LEU A 86 9.16 9.46 -2.05
CA LEU A 86 7.81 8.88 -2.03
C LEU A 86 6.72 9.95 -1.94
N VAL A 87 6.98 11.03 -1.20
CA VAL A 87 6.08 12.20 -1.11
C VAL A 87 6.08 12.99 -2.42
N GLU A 88 7.24 13.30 -2.99
CA GLU A 88 7.36 14.08 -4.21
C GLU A 88 6.72 13.38 -5.41
N GLU A 89 6.99 12.09 -5.58
CA GLU A 89 6.47 11.27 -6.67
C GLU A 89 5.07 10.71 -6.38
N GLN A 90 4.51 10.93 -5.17
CA GLN A 90 3.22 10.40 -4.72
C GLN A 90 3.10 8.89 -4.97
N ILE A 91 4.16 8.14 -4.64
CA ILE A 91 4.17 6.68 -4.75
C ILE A 91 3.29 6.08 -3.65
N PRO A 92 2.25 5.29 -4.01
CA PRO A 92 1.37 4.72 -3.02
C PRO A 92 2.04 3.63 -2.18
N LEU A 93 1.70 3.61 -0.88
CA LEU A 93 2.04 2.54 0.06
C LEU A 93 0.76 1.83 0.52
N THR A 94 0.66 0.51 0.32
CA THR A 94 -0.50 -0.28 0.78
C THR A 94 -0.22 -0.87 2.16
N VAL A 95 -0.51 -0.10 3.19
CA VAL A 95 -0.20 -0.45 4.57
C VAL A 95 -1.24 -1.42 5.13
N CYS A 96 -0.79 -2.50 5.78
CA CYS A 96 -1.62 -3.57 6.32
C CYS A 96 -1.43 -3.70 7.85
N PRO A 97 -2.12 -2.88 8.67
CA PRO A 97 -1.77 -2.74 10.09
C PRO A 97 -1.88 -4.03 10.90
N LEU A 98 -2.93 -4.83 10.69
CA LEU A 98 -3.12 -6.09 11.43
C LEU A 98 -2.08 -7.14 11.02
N SER A 99 -1.78 -7.24 9.71
CA SER A 99 -0.71 -8.09 9.19
C SER A 99 0.64 -7.72 9.80
N ASN A 100 1.01 -6.44 9.75
CA ASN A 100 2.28 -5.95 10.28
C ASN A 100 2.45 -6.24 11.79
N VAL A 101 1.35 -6.23 12.56
CA VAL A 101 1.39 -6.64 13.98
C VAL A 101 1.52 -8.16 14.13
N LYS A 102 0.78 -8.93 13.33
CA LYS A 102 0.85 -10.39 13.35
C LYS A 102 2.24 -10.91 12.97
N LEU A 103 2.87 -10.31 11.98
CA LEU A 103 4.24 -10.61 11.54
C LEU A 103 5.32 -10.00 12.46
N ARG A 104 4.90 -9.28 13.52
CA ARG A 104 5.80 -8.66 14.50
C ARG A 104 6.72 -7.58 13.93
N VAL A 105 6.33 -6.99 12.80
CA VAL A 105 6.96 -5.77 12.29
C VAL A 105 6.75 -4.62 13.30
N PHE A 106 5.58 -4.61 13.92
CA PHE A 106 5.28 -3.75 15.07
C PHE A 106 4.79 -4.59 16.26
N PRO A 107 5.14 -4.21 17.50
CA PRO A 107 4.73 -4.97 18.69
C PRO A 107 3.21 -4.91 18.95
N ASN A 108 2.55 -3.86 18.51
CA ASN A 108 1.10 -3.66 18.61
C ASN A 108 0.68 -2.46 17.73
N LEU A 109 -0.64 -2.27 17.56
CA LEU A 109 -1.18 -1.18 16.73
C LEU A 109 -0.83 0.23 17.26
N ARG A 110 -0.69 0.43 18.57
CA ARG A 110 -0.32 1.74 19.13
C ARG A 110 1.10 2.16 18.75
N ALA A 111 1.97 1.20 18.49
CA ALA A 111 3.34 1.44 18.03
C ALA A 111 3.45 1.54 16.50
N HIS A 112 2.37 1.25 15.78
CA HIS A 112 2.37 1.27 14.32
C HIS A 112 2.52 2.70 13.78
N ASN A 113 3.31 2.85 12.73
CA ASN A 113 3.68 4.17 12.20
C ASN A 113 2.72 4.76 11.15
N LEU A 114 1.56 4.12 10.87
CA LEU A 114 0.58 4.57 9.87
C LEU A 114 0.26 6.06 9.97
N LYS A 115 -0.06 6.53 11.19
CA LYS A 115 -0.35 7.96 11.42
C LYS A 115 0.85 8.84 11.05
N ARG A 116 2.06 8.45 11.43
CA ARG A 116 3.29 9.18 11.10
C ARG A 116 3.54 9.23 9.59
N LEU A 117 3.28 8.14 8.87
CA LEU A 117 3.39 8.11 7.42
C LEU A 117 2.42 9.11 6.79
N LEU A 118 1.15 9.08 7.21
CA LEU A 118 0.11 10.00 6.74
C LEU A 118 0.45 11.46 7.05
N ASP A 119 0.86 11.76 8.29
CA ASP A 119 1.21 13.11 8.74
C ASP A 119 2.45 13.67 8.00
N ARG A 120 3.32 12.80 7.46
CA ARG A 120 4.45 13.18 6.60
C ARG A 120 4.06 13.40 5.13
N GLY A 121 2.78 13.25 4.78
CA GLY A 121 2.28 13.49 3.42
C GLY A 121 2.49 12.33 2.45
N LEU A 122 2.84 11.14 2.93
CA LEU A 122 2.90 9.93 2.09
C LEU A 122 1.51 9.52 1.64
N LEU A 123 1.41 9.05 0.41
CA LEU A 123 0.18 8.48 -0.15
C LEU A 123 -0.01 7.06 0.40
N VAL A 124 -0.53 6.96 1.62
CA VAL A 124 -0.78 5.67 2.29
C VAL A 124 -2.24 5.28 2.19
N THR A 125 -2.49 3.98 2.07
CA THR A 125 -3.80 3.35 2.16
C THR A 125 -3.83 2.36 3.32
N VAL A 126 -5.02 1.95 3.76
CA VAL A 126 -5.21 0.86 4.72
C VAL A 126 -5.78 -0.33 4.00
N ASN A 127 -5.17 -1.49 4.20
CA ASN A 127 -5.50 -2.73 3.52
C ASN A 127 -5.54 -3.89 4.52
N SER A 128 -6.18 -5.00 4.13
CA SER A 128 -6.34 -6.16 4.99
C SER A 128 -5.19 -7.16 4.89
N ASP A 129 -4.40 -7.11 3.79
CA ASP A 129 -3.54 -8.21 3.42
C ASP A 129 -4.38 -9.48 3.21
N ASP A 130 -4.01 -10.61 3.80
CA ASP A 130 -4.81 -11.83 3.83
C ASP A 130 -5.72 -11.85 5.08
N PRO A 131 -7.01 -11.46 4.96
CA PRO A 131 -7.90 -11.36 6.11
C PRO A 131 -8.18 -12.71 6.77
N ALA A 132 -8.10 -13.81 6.01
CA ALA A 132 -8.29 -15.15 6.56
C ALA A 132 -7.13 -15.57 7.45
N TYR A 133 -5.93 -15.07 7.15
CA TYR A 133 -4.71 -15.41 7.87
C TYR A 133 -4.41 -14.41 9.01
N PHE A 134 -4.51 -13.10 8.72
CA PHE A 134 -4.14 -12.04 9.67
C PHE A 134 -5.31 -11.55 10.53
N GLY A 135 -6.54 -11.86 10.13
CA GLY A 135 -7.78 -11.44 10.78
C GLY A 135 -8.16 -10.00 10.43
N GLY A 136 -9.46 -9.81 10.19
CA GLY A 136 -10.03 -8.48 9.87
C GLY A 136 -9.91 -8.08 8.40
N TYR A 137 -11.02 -7.61 7.86
CA TYR A 137 -11.09 -7.01 6.53
C TYR A 137 -10.64 -5.54 6.56
N VAL A 138 -10.76 -4.83 5.45
CA VAL A 138 -10.30 -3.43 5.32
C VAL A 138 -10.98 -2.52 6.33
N ALA A 139 -12.30 -2.68 6.55
CA ALA A 139 -13.04 -1.88 7.53
C ALA A 139 -12.52 -2.10 8.96
N ASP A 140 -12.28 -3.36 9.34
CA ASP A 140 -11.72 -3.70 10.65
C ASP A 140 -10.33 -3.08 10.84
N ASN A 141 -9.45 -3.21 9.82
CA ASN A 141 -8.12 -2.62 9.84
C ASN A 141 -8.18 -1.09 10.04
N LEU A 142 -9.08 -0.40 9.35
CA LEU A 142 -9.27 1.05 9.49
C LEU A 142 -9.78 1.40 10.88
N GLU A 143 -10.81 0.71 11.36
CA GLU A 143 -11.45 0.99 12.65
C GLU A 143 -10.49 0.79 13.83
N VAL A 144 -9.84 -0.39 13.90
CA VAL A 144 -8.93 -0.67 15.02
C VAL A 144 -7.66 0.20 14.98
N SER A 145 -7.19 0.55 13.78
CA SER A 145 -6.05 1.46 13.62
C SER A 145 -6.42 2.89 14.00
N ALA A 146 -7.61 3.35 13.60
CA ALA A 146 -8.11 4.67 13.97
C ALA A 146 -8.23 4.81 15.49
N ALA A 147 -8.79 3.81 16.16
CA ALA A 147 -8.90 3.78 17.61
C ALA A 147 -7.54 3.74 18.31
N ALA A 148 -6.61 2.87 17.83
CA ALA A 148 -5.31 2.67 18.46
C ALA A 148 -4.37 3.87 18.29
N LEU A 149 -4.43 4.57 17.14
CA LEU A 149 -3.54 5.67 16.76
C LEU A 149 -4.16 7.05 16.96
N GLY A 150 -5.45 7.11 17.37
CA GLY A 150 -6.17 8.38 17.52
C GLY A 150 -6.31 9.14 16.20
N LEU A 151 -6.66 8.43 15.11
CA LEU A 151 -6.87 9.09 13.82
C LEU A 151 -8.14 9.94 13.85
N SER A 152 -8.01 11.20 13.43
CA SER A 152 -9.16 12.07 13.27
C SER A 152 -10.09 11.57 12.14
N ARG A 153 -11.33 12.05 12.12
CA ARG A 153 -12.26 11.78 11.00
C ARG A 153 -11.66 12.21 9.66
N GLU A 154 -10.98 13.34 9.63
CA GLU A 154 -10.33 13.84 8.42
C GLU A 154 -9.22 12.90 7.95
N GLN A 155 -8.37 12.40 8.85
CA GLN A 155 -7.33 11.42 8.52
C GLN A 155 -7.94 10.10 8.00
N GLN A 156 -9.04 9.63 8.59
CA GLN A 156 -9.74 8.43 8.11
C GLN A 156 -10.34 8.65 6.71
N LEU A 157 -10.93 9.82 6.44
CA LEU A 157 -11.43 10.19 5.12
C LEU A 157 -10.28 10.30 4.09
N THR A 158 -9.13 10.82 4.50
CA THR A 158 -7.93 10.87 3.65
C THR A 158 -7.47 9.46 3.28
N LEU A 159 -7.42 8.53 4.24
CA LEU A 159 -7.06 7.13 3.97
C LEU A 159 -8.05 6.46 3.00
N ALA A 160 -9.35 6.69 3.18
CA ALA A 160 -10.38 6.18 2.27
C ALA A 160 -10.23 6.76 0.86
N ARG A 161 -10.01 8.08 0.74
CA ARG A 161 -9.74 8.76 -0.53
C ARG A 161 -8.47 8.20 -1.21
N ASN A 162 -7.41 8.02 -0.43
CA ASN A 162 -6.15 7.49 -0.91
C ASN A 162 -6.31 6.11 -1.55
N SER A 163 -7.23 5.26 -1.08
CA SER A 163 -7.48 3.94 -1.66
C SER A 163 -7.87 4.02 -3.13
N PHE A 164 -8.65 5.04 -3.51
CA PHE A 164 -9.02 5.28 -4.90
C PHE A 164 -7.91 6.00 -5.67
N VAL A 165 -7.20 6.95 -5.05
CA VAL A 165 -6.08 7.66 -5.68
C VAL A 165 -4.93 6.69 -6.00
N ALA A 166 -4.64 5.76 -5.10
CA ALA A 166 -3.60 4.75 -5.23
C ALA A 166 -3.97 3.59 -6.19
N SER A 167 -5.22 3.50 -6.61
CA SER A 167 -5.67 2.51 -7.59
C SER A 167 -5.09 2.80 -8.98
N PHE A 168 -5.08 1.79 -9.85
CA PHE A 168 -4.69 1.97 -11.26
C PHE A 168 -5.87 2.36 -12.17
N LEU A 169 -6.98 2.80 -11.58
CA LEU A 169 -8.09 3.39 -12.34
C LEU A 169 -7.65 4.70 -12.98
N ASN A 170 -8.11 4.96 -14.21
CA ASN A 170 -7.95 6.27 -14.80
C ASN A 170 -8.82 7.32 -14.09
N GLU A 171 -8.66 8.60 -14.42
CA GLU A 171 -9.35 9.71 -13.74
C GLU A 171 -10.88 9.61 -13.86
N GLU A 172 -11.39 9.26 -15.04
CA GLU A 172 -12.82 9.11 -15.30
C GLU A 172 -13.44 7.97 -14.46
N GLN A 173 -12.76 6.83 -14.43
CA GLN A 173 -13.19 5.67 -13.63
C GLN A 173 -13.14 5.93 -12.12
N ARG A 174 -12.16 6.72 -11.67
CA ARG A 174 -11.93 7.00 -10.25
C ARG A 174 -12.85 8.08 -9.69
N ARG A 175 -13.25 9.02 -10.52
CA ARG A 175 -14.05 10.20 -10.12
C ARG A 175 -15.32 9.86 -9.34
N PRO A 176 -16.18 8.91 -9.76
CA PRO A 176 -17.41 8.57 -9.01
C PRO A 176 -17.15 8.15 -7.56
N TYR A 177 -16.06 7.43 -7.32
CA TYR A 177 -15.68 6.98 -5.97
C TYR A 177 -15.19 8.14 -5.11
N LEU A 178 -14.41 9.06 -5.68
CA LEU A 178 -13.97 10.26 -4.97
C LEU A 178 -15.15 11.17 -4.61
N ASP A 179 -16.11 11.34 -5.53
CA ASP A 179 -17.33 12.10 -5.30
C ASP A 179 -18.20 11.44 -4.20
N GLU A 180 -18.16 10.11 -4.06
CA GLU A 180 -18.85 9.41 -2.98
C GLU A 180 -18.17 9.67 -1.63
N VAL A 181 -16.85 9.62 -1.55
CA VAL A 181 -16.10 10.00 -0.35
C VAL A 181 -16.42 11.44 0.06
N ASP A 182 -16.49 12.37 -0.90
CA ASP A 182 -16.81 13.77 -0.63
C ASP A 182 -18.25 13.96 -0.12
N ARG A 183 -19.20 13.26 -0.72
CA ARG A 183 -20.61 13.25 -0.23
C ARG A 183 -20.71 12.71 1.19
N PHE A 184 -19.97 11.63 1.50
CA PHE A 184 -19.92 11.09 2.86
C PHE A 184 -19.23 12.07 3.83
N ALA A 185 -18.17 12.72 3.42
CA ALA A 185 -17.44 13.70 4.22
C ALA A 185 -18.32 14.89 4.61
N ALA A 186 -19.21 15.34 3.71
CA ALA A 186 -20.14 16.45 3.92
C ALA A 186 -21.28 16.12 4.91
N GLN A 187 -21.50 14.84 5.23
CA GLN A 187 -22.51 14.46 6.21
C GLN A 187 -22.08 14.83 7.64
N PRO A 188 -22.99 15.34 8.48
CA PRO A 188 -22.68 15.56 9.88
C PRO A 188 -22.20 14.25 10.52
N SER A 189 -21.15 14.33 11.35
CA SER A 189 -20.74 13.16 12.14
C SER A 189 -21.95 12.63 12.92
N LEU A 190 -22.29 11.36 12.71
CA LEU A 190 -23.27 10.71 13.54
C LEU A 190 -22.80 10.87 14.99
N LYS A 191 -23.58 11.58 15.81
CA LYS A 191 -23.33 11.63 17.24
C LYS A 191 -23.40 10.20 17.75
N THR A 192 -22.30 9.71 18.29
CA THR A 192 -22.30 8.44 19.02
C THR A 192 -23.42 8.56 20.06
N ILE A 193 -24.46 7.76 19.90
CA ILE A 193 -25.51 7.64 20.94
C ILE A 193 -24.80 6.89 22.07
N SER A 194 -24.47 7.64 23.11
CA SER A 194 -23.89 7.13 24.37
C SER A 194 -24.91 6.32 25.15
#